data_6ad9816ab2d65621f05715c8d91b0120
#
_entry.id   6ad9816ab2d65621f05715c8d91b0120
#
_cell.length_a   1.000
_cell.length_b   1.000
_cell.length_c   1.000
_cell.angle_alpha   90.00
_cell.angle_beta   90.00
_cell.angle_gamma   90.00
#
_symmetry.space_group_name_H-M   'P 1'
#
loop_
_entity.id
_entity.type
_entity.pdbx_description
1 polymer ?
#
loop_
_entity_poly.entity_id
_entity_poly.type
_entity_poly.pdbx_seq_one_letter_code
_entity_poly.pdbx_strand_id
1 'polypeptide(L)'
;ETDLWNSNSPLGAIIYIDIPIDDGVVVCTEYTNSYWYFMTMNAPYAGNHPVSGTRQFGYEQGFDGSYNFFVRGVDRFNSFIHSDIAEVFTQTDPFLGADLLWLTFKQNLNTFVNNNGGVSSEMKSVKSRPNWYKVKEVLLGNKPISELGCE
;
A
#
# COMPACT_ATOMS: atom_id res chain seq x y z
N GLU A 1 10.77 -3.46 19.24
CA GLU A 1 9.82 -3.50 18.13
C GLU A 1 9.35 -4.92 17.82
N THR A 2 10.29 -5.89 17.69
CA THR A 2 9.94 -7.30 17.40
C THR A 2 9.03 -7.91 18.46
N ASP A 3 9.25 -7.61 19.73
CA ASP A 3 8.40 -8.11 20.83
C ASP A 3 6.99 -7.52 20.76
N LEU A 4 6.88 -6.24 20.42
CA LEU A 4 5.58 -5.59 20.23
C LEU A 4 4.85 -6.15 19.03
N TRP A 5 5.54 -6.36 17.91
CA TRP A 5 4.97 -6.98 16.71
C TRP A 5 4.44 -8.40 16.98
N ASN A 6 5.16 -9.18 17.77
CA ASN A 6 4.80 -10.55 18.13
C ASN A 6 3.82 -10.65 19.32
N SER A 7 3.41 -9.52 19.86
CA SER A 7 2.42 -9.49 20.96
C SER A 7 0.98 -9.71 20.45
N ASN A 8 0.05 -9.83 21.38
CA ASN A 8 -1.38 -9.92 21.06
C ASN A 8 -1.95 -8.59 20.48
N SER A 9 -1.22 -7.51 20.55
CA SER A 9 -1.61 -6.20 20.00
C SER A 9 -0.39 -5.51 19.41
N PRO A 10 -0.14 -5.62 18.11
CA PRO A 10 1.01 -4.98 17.43
C PRO A 10 0.80 -3.48 17.20
N LEU A 11 -0.23 -2.87 17.79
CA LEU A 11 -0.50 -1.45 17.65
C LEU A 11 0.71 -0.61 18.10
N GLY A 12 1.17 0.27 17.23
CA GLY A 12 2.36 1.10 17.45
C GLY A 12 3.68 0.41 17.09
N ALA A 13 3.67 -0.87 16.69
CA ALA A 13 4.89 -1.54 16.22
C ALA A 13 5.44 -0.85 14.97
N ILE A 14 6.74 -0.56 15.01
CA ILE A 14 7.46 0.09 13.93
C ILE A 14 8.22 -0.98 13.15
N ILE A 15 8.04 -0.97 11.84
CA ILE A 15 8.69 -1.91 10.92
C ILE A 15 9.60 -1.13 9.98
N TYR A 16 10.87 -1.48 9.98
CA TYR A 16 11.83 -1.01 8.99
C TYR A 16 11.72 -1.85 7.73
N ILE A 17 11.71 -1.20 6.59
CA ILE A 17 11.59 -1.81 5.27
C ILE A 17 12.80 -1.40 4.45
N ASP A 18 13.59 -2.40 4.05
CA ASP A 18 14.68 -2.24 3.09
C ASP A 18 14.06 -2.10 1.69
N ILE A 19 14.07 -0.89 1.16
CA ILE A 19 13.53 -0.55 -0.16
C ILE A 19 14.72 -0.18 -1.05
N PRO A 20 14.84 -0.74 -2.26
CA PRO A 20 15.85 -0.31 -3.20
C PRO A 20 15.81 1.22 -3.38
N ILE A 21 16.94 1.92 -3.15
CA ILE A 21 17.21 3.36 -3.26
C ILE A 21 17.06 4.11 -1.94
N ASP A 22 16.03 3.88 -1.16
CA ASP A 22 15.81 4.57 0.09
C ASP A 22 15.01 3.68 1.05
N ASP A 23 15.46 3.59 2.28
CA ASP A 23 14.81 2.77 3.29
C ASP A 23 13.52 3.43 3.77
N GLY A 24 12.57 2.62 4.20
CA GLY A 24 11.30 3.11 4.69
C GLY A 24 10.96 2.60 6.08
N VAL A 25 10.15 3.37 6.77
CA VAL A 25 9.60 2.98 8.06
C VAL A 25 8.09 3.10 8.02
N VAL A 26 7.42 2.10 8.55
CA VAL A 26 5.96 2.10 8.74
C VAL A 26 5.62 1.80 10.18
N VAL A 27 4.50 2.31 10.65
CA VAL A 27 3.95 2.03 11.98
C VAL A 27 2.60 1.35 11.85
N CYS A 28 2.35 0.31 12.65
CA CYS A 28 1.04 -0.31 12.76
C CYS A 28 0.09 0.63 13.51
N THR A 29 -0.87 1.20 12.80
CA THR A 29 -1.81 2.19 13.35
C THR A 29 -3.15 1.62 13.72
N GLU A 30 -3.49 0.44 13.20
CA GLU A 30 -4.70 -0.28 13.55
C GLU A 30 -4.49 -1.78 13.38
N TYR A 31 -5.11 -2.55 14.25
CA TYR A 31 -5.04 -4.00 14.24
C TYR A 31 -6.37 -4.59 14.69
N THR A 32 -6.81 -5.62 13.98
CA THR A 32 -7.92 -6.50 14.35
C THR A 32 -7.56 -7.96 14.06
N ASN A 33 -8.45 -8.88 14.36
CA ASN A 33 -8.26 -10.30 14.02
C ASN A 33 -8.26 -10.57 12.51
N SER A 34 -8.70 -9.62 11.68
CA SER A 34 -8.86 -9.81 10.25
C SER A 34 -8.02 -8.83 9.40
N TYR A 35 -7.38 -7.83 9.98
CA TYR A 35 -6.50 -6.93 9.24
C TYR A 35 -5.49 -6.19 10.11
N TRP A 36 -4.44 -5.71 9.45
CA TRP A 36 -3.47 -4.72 9.93
C TRP A 36 -3.54 -3.49 9.06
N TYR A 37 -3.38 -2.32 9.68
CA TYR A 37 -3.29 -1.05 8.99
C TYR A 37 -1.95 -0.38 9.32
N PHE A 38 -1.20 -0.02 8.30
CA PHE A 38 0.10 0.61 8.42
C PHE A 38 0.08 2.01 7.83
N MET A 39 0.85 2.89 8.41
CA MET A 39 1.11 4.23 7.91
C MET A 39 2.62 4.44 7.75
N THR A 40 3.03 5.10 6.68
CA THR A 40 4.43 5.51 6.51
C THR A 40 4.80 6.53 7.58
N MET A 41 6.00 6.39 8.10
CA MET A 41 6.55 7.25 9.14
C MET A 41 7.95 7.72 8.74
N ASN A 42 8.29 8.95 9.09
CA ASN A 42 9.67 9.44 9.00
C ASN A 42 10.42 9.07 10.28
N ALA A 43 11.60 8.48 10.14
CA ALA A 43 12.45 8.12 11.26
C ALA A 43 13.89 8.58 10.99
N PRO A 44 14.60 9.13 12.00
CA PRO A 44 15.95 9.68 11.81
C PRO A 44 17.00 8.66 11.39
N TYR A 45 16.73 7.37 11.62
CA TYR A 45 17.64 6.26 11.31
C TYR A 45 17.32 5.55 9.99
N ALA A 46 16.28 5.97 9.31
CA ALA A 46 15.90 5.52 7.97
C ALA A 46 15.82 6.74 7.07
N GLY A 47 16.09 6.56 5.80
CA GLY A 47 15.92 7.61 4.80
C GLY A 47 14.48 8.15 4.70
N ASN A 48 14.24 8.97 3.72
CA ASN A 48 12.88 9.45 3.46
C ASN A 48 12.10 8.35 2.76
N HIS A 49 11.07 7.82 3.40
CA HIS A 49 10.20 6.84 2.75
C HIS A 49 9.74 7.38 1.38
N PRO A 50 9.92 6.62 0.28
CA PRO A 50 9.66 7.11 -1.08
C PRO A 50 8.20 7.50 -1.31
N VAL A 51 7.30 6.96 -0.52
CA VAL A 51 5.87 7.32 -0.55
C VAL A 51 5.38 7.71 0.84
N SER A 52 4.45 8.64 0.88
CA SER A 52 3.65 8.95 2.06
C SER A 52 2.27 8.34 1.85
N GLY A 53 1.87 7.43 2.72
CA GLY A 53 0.62 6.72 2.51
C GLY A 53 0.24 5.75 3.62
N THR A 54 -0.77 4.98 3.31
CA THR A 54 -1.34 3.98 4.20
C THR A 54 -1.54 2.66 3.46
N ARG A 55 -1.42 1.55 4.19
CA ARG A 55 -1.59 0.21 3.63
C ARG A 55 -2.33 -0.68 4.60
N GLN A 56 -3.40 -1.29 4.11
CA GLN A 56 -4.17 -2.29 4.84
C GLN A 56 -3.93 -3.67 4.23
N PHE A 57 -3.60 -4.63 5.08
CA PHE A 57 -3.53 -6.04 4.75
C PHE A 57 -4.58 -6.79 5.54
N GLY A 58 -5.36 -7.62 4.89
CA GLY A 58 -6.40 -8.33 5.61
C GLY A 58 -7.13 -9.37 4.79
N TYR A 59 -8.17 -9.92 5.42
CA TYR A 59 -9.08 -10.85 4.77
C TYR A 59 -10.52 -10.57 5.17
N GLU A 60 -11.42 -10.93 4.28
CA GLU A 60 -12.88 -10.93 4.49
C GLU A 60 -13.42 -12.33 4.20
N GLN A 61 -14.31 -12.83 5.04
CA GLN A 61 -14.95 -14.12 4.80
C GLN A 61 -16.21 -13.92 3.96
N GLY A 62 -16.30 -14.66 2.86
CA GLY A 62 -17.50 -14.73 2.03
C GLY A 62 -18.63 -15.56 2.67
N PHE A 63 -19.84 -15.38 2.20
CA PHE A 63 -21.02 -16.13 2.66
C PHE A 63 -20.93 -17.65 2.35
N ASP A 64 -20.13 -18.01 1.36
CA ASP A 64 -19.86 -19.39 0.94
C ASP A 64 -18.73 -20.08 1.74
N GLY A 65 -18.16 -19.38 2.73
CA GLY A 65 -17.04 -19.85 3.53
C GLY A 65 -15.67 -19.61 2.90
N SER A 66 -15.59 -19.03 1.72
CA SER A 66 -14.33 -18.60 1.11
C SER A 66 -13.72 -17.41 1.85
N TYR A 67 -12.46 -17.10 1.56
CA TYR A 67 -11.77 -15.93 2.10
C TYR A 67 -11.21 -15.08 0.96
N ASN A 68 -11.49 -13.78 1.01
CA ASN A 68 -10.87 -12.79 0.14
C ASN A 68 -9.72 -12.10 0.89
N PHE A 69 -8.47 -12.46 0.55
CA PHE A 69 -7.31 -11.73 1.01
C PHE A 69 -7.12 -10.47 0.18
N PHE A 70 -6.88 -9.36 0.84
CA PHE A 70 -6.71 -8.08 0.15
C PHE A 70 -5.52 -7.28 0.66
N VAL A 71 -4.96 -6.47 -0.23
CA VAL A 71 -4.09 -5.34 0.09
C VAL A 71 -4.75 -4.09 -0.50
N ARG A 72 -4.99 -3.10 0.35
CA ARG A 72 -5.56 -1.80 -0.04
C ARG A 72 -4.64 -0.69 0.44
N GLY A 73 -4.55 0.40 -0.31
CA GLY A 73 -3.74 1.53 0.13
C GLY A 73 -3.98 2.78 -0.67
N VAL A 74 -3.55 3.87 -0.07
CA VAL A 74 -3.49 5.19 -0.68
C VAL A 74 -2.07 5.69 -0.51
N ASP A 75 -1.41 6.00 -1.63
CA ASP A 75 -0.02 6.43 -1.66
C ASP A 75 0.11 7.76 -2.40
N ARG A 76 0.97 8.60 -1.89
CA ARG A 76 1.42 9.84 -2.52
C ARG A 76 2.94 9.86 -2.55
N PHE A 77 3.54 10.12 -3.70
CA PHE A 77 4.99 10.30 -3.77
C PHE A 77 5.44 11.51 -2.97
N ASN A 78 6.58 11.35 -2.31
CA ASN A 78 7.30 12.46 -1.72
C ASN A 78 7.93 13.30 -2.84
N SER A 79 7.77 14.62 -2.80
CA SER A 79 8.21 15.54 -3.85
C SER A 79 9.73 15.56 -4.11
N PHE A 80 10.52 15.06 -3.16
CA PHE A 80 11.98 15.00 -3.28
C PHE A 80 12.50 13.85 -4.16
N ILE A 81 11.66 12.88 -4.50
CA ILE A 81 12.07 11.61 -5.10
C ILE A 81 11.73 11.54 -6.61
N HIS A 82 11.13 12.58 -7.17
CA HIS A 82 10.70 12.57 -8.57
C HIS A 82 11.83 12.35 -9.59
N SER A 83 13.09 12.68 -9.27
CA SER A 83 14.22 12.48 -10.18
C SER A 83 14.78 11.05 -10.09
N ASP A 84 14.95 10.52 -8.91
CA ASP A 84 15.75 9.31 -8.69
C ASP A 84 14.92 8.02 -8.81
N ILE A 85 13.66 8.06 -8.39
CA ILE A 85 12.73 6.92 -8.57
C ILE A 85 12.29 6.77 -10.03
N ALA A 86 12.10 7.85 -10.74
CA ALA A 86 11.77 7.80 -12.18
C ALA A 86 12.87 7.13 -13.00
N GLU A 87 14.15 7.30 -12.63
CA GLU A 87 15.27 6.62 -13.28
C GLU A 87 15.33 5.13 -13.00
N VAL A 88 14.92 4.69 -11.81
CA VAL A 88 15.08 3.30 -11.37
C VAL A 88 13.86 2.44 -11.70
N PHE A 89 12.64 2.97 -11.57
CA PHE A 89 11.42 2.17 -11.78
C PHE A 89 10.84 2.25 -13.18
N THR A 90 11.00 3.30 -13.89
CA THR A 90 10.83 3.50 -15.35
C THR A 90 10.75 5.00 -15.63
N GLN A 91 11.20 5.44 -16.78
CA GLN A 91 11.17 6.86 -17.17
C GLN A 91 9.78 7.49 -17.36
N THR A 92 8.68 6.74 -17.14
CA THR A 92 7.34 7.16 -17.53
C THR A 92 6.25 7.08 -16.47
N ASP A 93 6.33 6.19 -15.49
CA ASP A 93 5.32 6.06 -14.43
C ASP A 93 5.96 5.62 -13.10
N PRO A 94 6.13 6.55 -12.16
CA PRO A 94 6.74 6.24 -10.86
C PRO A 94 5.90 5.25 -10.02
N PHE A 95 4.62 5.07 -10.31
CA PHE A 95 3.80 4.07 -9.63
C PHE A 95 3.93 2.64 -10.19
N LEU A 96 4.60 2.48 -11.33
CA LEU A 96 4.74 1.14 -11.93
C LEU A 96 5.51 0.18 -11.01
N GLY A 97 6.55 0.64 -10.34
CA GLY A 97 7.29 -0.16 -9.37
C GLY A 97 6.42 -0.62 -8.19
N ALA A 98 5.61 0.29 -7.63
CA ALA A 98 4.66 -0.04 -6.58
C ALA A 98 3.59 -1.03 -7.08
N ASP A 99 3.09 -0.84 -8.29
CA ASP A 99 2.11 -1.76 -8.90
C ASP A 99 2.68 -3.17 -9.07
N LEU A 100 3.92 -3.29 -9.53
CA LEU A 100 4.62 -4.57 -9.69
C LEU A 100 4.87 -5.24 -8.33
N LEU A 101 5.25 -4.49 -7.32
CA LEU A 101 5.43 -4.99 -5.96
C LEU A 101 4.14 -5.66 -5.44
N TRP A 102 3.02 -4.97 -5.53
CA TRP A 102 1.73 -5.49 -5.03
C TRP A 102 1.16 -6.62 -5.90
N LEU A 103 1.44 -6.60 -7.19
CA LEU A 103 1.12 -7.72 -8.07
C LEU A 103 1.93 -8.97 -7.67
N THR A 104 3.23 -8.84 -7.49
CA THR A 104 4.12 -9.94 -7.09
C THR A 104 3.74 -10.47 -5.71
N PHE A 105 3.44 -9.60 -4.74
CA PHE A 105 2.94 -10.03 -3.44
C PHE A 105 1.69 -10.90 -3.56
N LYS A 106 0.72 -10.47 -4.35
CA LYS A 106 -0.53 -11.22 -4.60
C LYS A 106 -0.26 -12.58 -5.26
N GLN A 107 0.61 -12.63 -6.26
CA GLN A 107 1.02 -13.85 -6.94
C GLN A 107 1.71 -14.84 -5.99
N ASN A 108 2.60 -14.33 -5.14
CA ASN A 108 3.29 -15.14 -4.14
C ASN A 108 2.31 -15.72 -3.11
N LEU A 109 1.35 -14.93 -2.64
CA LEU A 109 0.31 -15.39 -1.74
C LEU A 109 -0.56 -16.48 -2.39
N ASN A 110 -0.99 -16.27 -3.64
CA ASN A 110 -1.75 -17.25 -4.41
C ASN A 110 -0.96 -18.56 -4.56
N THR A 111 0.31 -18.47 -4.91
CA THR A 111 1.21 -19.63 -5.02
C THR A 111 1.37 -20.34 -3.68
N PHE A 112 1.57 -19.60 -2.59
CA PHE A 112 1.69 -20.16 -1.25
C PHE A 112 0.44 -20.95 -0.85
N VAL A 113 -0.75 -20.39 -1.03
CA VAL A 113 -2.02 -21.06 -0.69
C VAL A 113 -2.17 -22.37 -1.48
N ASN A 114 -1.95 -22.32 -2.79
CA ASN A 114 -2.11 -23.51 -3.65
C ASN A 114 -1.07 -24.59 -3.33
N ASN A 115 0.16 -24.22 -2.98
CA ASN A 115 1.21 -25.16 -2.62
C ASN A 115 1.01 -25.79 -1.22
N ASN A 116 0.18 -25.18 -0.38
CA ASN A 116 -0.13 -25.68 0.96
C ASN A 116 -1.51 -26.33 1.09
N GLY A 117 -2.06 -26.83 -0.03
CA GLY A 117 -3.30 -27.61 -0.03
C GLY A 117 -4.58 -26.77 -0.09
N GLY A 118 -4.48 -25.47 -0.23
CA GLY A 118 -5.61 -24.59 -0.51
C GLY A 118 -5.93 -24.53 -2.01
N VAL A 119 -7.01 -23.85 -2.35
CA VAL A 119 -7.37 -23.48 -3.73
C VAL A 119 -7.61 -21.99 -3.74
N SER A 120 -6.85 -21.26 -4.52
CA SER A 120 -6.99 -19.82 -4.65
C SER A 120 -6.85 -19.35 -6.10
N SER A 121 -7.43 -18.21 -6.40
CA SER A 121 -7.33 -17.53 -7.68
C SER A 121 -7.12 -16.03 -7.46
N GLU A 122 -6.50 -15.37 -8.43
CA GLU A 122 -6.24 -13.95 -8.35
C GLU A 122 -7.41 -13.14 -8.92
N MET A 123 -7.85 -12.15 -8.15
CA MET A 123 -8.80 -11.14 -8.63
C MET A 123 -8.05 -9.99 -9.33
N LYS A 124 -8.73 -9.32 -10.26
CA LYS A 124 -8.18 -8.14 -10.93
C LYS A 124 -7.92 -7.02 -9.92
N SER A 125 -6.72 -6.44 -9.95
CA SER A 125 -6.39 -5.27 -9.16
C SER A 125 -7.13 -4.03 -9.68
N VAL A 126 -7.66 -3.23 -8.77
CA VAL A 126 -8.28 -1.93 -9.07
C VAL A 126 -7.29 -0.84 -8.69
N LYS A 127 -7.08 0.12 -9.57
CA LYS A 127 -6.18 1.25 -9.38
C LYS A 127 -6.90 2.53 -9.77
N SER A 128 -6.78 3.56 -8.93
CA SER A 128 -7.28 4.89 -9.23
C SER A 128 -6.12 5.89 -9.11
N ARG A 129 -5.94 6.69 -10.15
CA ARG A 129 -4.94 7.76 -10.17
C ARG A 129 -5.65 9.06 -10.55
N PRO A 130 -6.11 9.84 -9.57
CA PRO A 130 -6.81 11.08 -9.86
C PRO A 130 -5.90 12.05 -10.61
N ASN A 131 -6.47 12.74 -11.59
CA ASN A 131 -5.78 13.79 -12.30
C ASN A 131 -5.56 14.99 -11.36
N TRP A 132 -4.29 15.31 -11.04
CA TRP A 132 -3.94 16.34 -10.06
C TRP A 132 -4.44 17.73 -10.43
N TYR A 133 -4.51 18.07 -11.71
CA TYR A 133 -5.11 19.32 -12.17
C TYR A 133 -6.58 19.39 -11.78
N LYS A 134 -7.34 18.32 -12.01
CA LYS A 134 -8.76 18.27 -11.60
C LYS A 134 -8.91 18.35 -10.08
N VAL A 135 -8.04 17.64 -9.32
CA VAL A 135 -8.05 17.73 -7.85
C VAL A 135 -7.83 19.16 -7.39
N LYS A 136 -6.89 19.87 -7.96
CA LYS A 136 -6.62 21.27 -7.66
C LYS A 136 -7.82 22.17 -7.95
N GLU A 137 -8.48 22.01 -9.09
CA GLU A 137 -9.67 22.78 -9.47
C GLU A 137 -10.84 22.55 -8.51
N VAL A 138 -11.01 21.30 -8.04
CA VAL A 138 -12.03 20.96 -7.04
C VAL A 138 -11.70 21.60 -5.68
N LEU A 139 -10.45 21.52 -5.23
CA LEU A 139 -10.00 22.14 -3.97
C LEU A 139 -10.14 23.67 -3.97
N LEU A 140 -9.99 24.30 -5.13
CA LEU A 140 -10.21 25.75 -5.31
C LEU A 140 -11.69 26.13 -5.44
N GLY A 141 -12.61 25.17 -5.46
CA GLY A 141 -14.03 25.39 -5.65
C GLY A 141 -14.45 25.69 -7.09
N ASN A 142 -13.54 25.54 -8.06
CA ASN A 142 -13.81 25.80 -9.48
C ASN A 142 -14.57 24.65 -10.15
N LYS A 143 -14.53 23.45 -9.56
CA LYS A 143 -15.20 22.24 -10.05
C LYS A 143 -15.85 21.45 -8.93
N PRO A 144 -16.95 20.73 -9.19
CA PRO A 144 -17.57 19.86 -8.21
C PRO A 144 -16.74 18.60 -7.98
N ILE A 145 -16.86 17.98 -6.80
CA ILE A 145 -16.14 16.76 -6.43
C ILE A 145 -16.43 15.57 -7.36
N SER A 146 -17.61 15.54 -7.97
CA SER A 146 -18.01 14.53 -8.96
C SER A 146 -17.08 14.47 -10.19
N GLU A 147 -16.35 15.56 -10.50
CA GLU A 147 -15.34 15.56 -11.56
C GLU A 147 -14.14 14.64 -11.27
N LEU A 148 -13.96 14.22 -10.01
CA LEU A 148 -12.94 13.28 -9.59
C LEU A 148 -13.40 11.81 -9.67
N GLY A 149 -14.66 11.57 -10.07
CA GLY A 149 -15.27 10.24 -10.06
C GLY A 149 -15.66 9.77 -8.65
N CYS A 150 -15.78 10.69 -7.71
CA CYS A 150 -16.36 10.45 -6.39
C CYS A 150 -17.87 10.72 -6.48
N GLU A 151 -18.68 9.69 -6.21
CA GLU A 151 -20.13 9.80 -6.04
C GLU A 151 -20.49 10.04 -4.58
#